data_cc5abb6f4c6847d0cb5f310867c4304d
#
_entry.id   cc5abb6f4c6847d0cb5f310867c4304d
#
_cell.length_a   1.000
_cell.length_b   1.000
_cell.length_c   1.000
_cell.angle_alpha   90.00
_cell.angle_beta   90.00
_cell.angle_gamma   90.00
#
_symmetry.space_group_name_H-M   'P 1'
#
loop_
_entity.id
_entity.type
_entity.pdbx_description
1 polymer ?
#
loop_
_entity_poly.entity_id
_entity_poly.type
_entity_poly.pdbx_seq_one_letter_code
_entity_poly.pdbx_strand_id
1 'polypeptide(L)' 'MIEVKQVSPHSIRVGNKIIKKDGSGDWQEVTELTENERLAVANFLITNQLITI' A
#
# COMPACT_ATOMS: atom_id res chain seq x y z
N MET A 1 10.29 -12.27 -1.49
CA MET A 1 10.14 -10.97 -0.83
C MET A 1 9.17 -10.10 -1.61
N ILE A 2 8.24 -9.46 -0.91
CA ILE A 2 7.24 -8.61 -1.56
C ILE A 2 7.74 -7.17 -1.53
N GLU A 3 7.85 -6.58 -2.72
CA GLU A 3 8.27 -5.19 -2.83
C GLU A 3 7.06 -4.28 -2.78
N VAL A 4 7.13 -3.24 -1.96
CA VAL A 4 6.07 -2.24 -1.84
C VAL A 4 6.68 -0.88 -2.17
N LYS A 5 6.06 -0.17 -3.09
CA LYS A 5 6.57 1.12 -3.54
C LYS A 5 5.41 2.07 -3.82
N GLN A 6 5.54 3.30 -3.36
CA GLN A 6 4.54 4.32 -3.66
C GLN A 6 4.81 4.88 -5.05
N VAL A 7 3.79 4.77 -5.92
CA VAL A 7 3.93 5.21 -7.31
C VAL A 7 3.24 6.55 -7.56
N SER A 8 2.34 6.95 -6.66
CA SER A 8 1.72 8.27 -6.73
C SER A 8 1.16 8.59 -5.35
N PRO A 9 0.70 9.84 -5.11
CA PRO A 9 0.12 10.20 -3.81
C PRO A 9 -1.06 9.33 -3.39
N HIS A 10 -1.74 8.71 -4.35
CA HIS A 10 -2.92 7.90 -4.07
C HIS A 10 -2.80 6.46 -4.55
N SER A 11 -1.59 6.01 -4.88
CA SER A 11 -1.39 4.66 -5.39
C SER A 11 -0.12 4.05 -4.84
N ILE A 12 -0.20 2.76 -4.47
CA ILE A 12 0.94 2.01 -3.98
C ILE A 12 1.01 0.71 -4.78
N ARG A 13 2.21 0.38 -5.24
CA ARG A 13 2.44 -0.87 -5.93
C ARG A 13 2.93 -1.92 -4.93
N VAL A 14 2.30 -3.08 -4.98
CA VAL A 14 2.63 -4.21 -4.11
C VAL A 14 2.95 -5.40 -4.99
N GLY A 15 4.22 -5.68 -5.19
CA GLY A 15 4.64 -6.72 -6.14
C GLY A 15 4.13 -6.39 -7.52
N ASN A 16 3.24 -7.23 -8.05
CA ASN A 16 2.62 -7.02 -9.37
C ASN A 16 1.28 -6.33 -9.29
N LYS A 17 0.85 -5.92 -8.10
CA LYS A 17 -0.50 -5.42 -7.88
C LYS A 17 -0.46 -3.96 -7.46
N ILE A 18 -1.60 -3.29 -7.60
CA ILE A 18 -1.71 -1.89 -7.23
C ILE A 18 -2.91 -1.70 -6.33
N ILE A 19 -2.73 -0.91 -5.27
CA ILE A 19 -3.83 -0.46 -4.44
C ILE A 19 -3.95 1.06 -4.61
N LYS A 20 -5.18 1.55 -4.52
CA LYS A 20 -5.46 2.98 -4.69
C LYS A 20 -6.24 3.50 -3.50
N LYS A 21 -6.00 4.76 -3.18
CA LYS A 21 -6.71 5.43 -2.11
C LYS A 21 -7.97 6.08 -2.68
N ASP A 22 -9.10 5.87 -2.03
CA ASP A 22 -10.37 6.47 -2.48
C ASP A 22 -10.55 7.87 -1.88
N GLY A 23 -11.68 8.50 -2.19
CA GLY A 23 -11.98 9.84 -1.71
C GLY A 23 -12.16 9.94 -0.20
N SER A 24 -12.43 8.82 0.46
CA SER A 24 -12.58 8.77 1.92
C SER A 24 -11.25 8.58 2.64
N GLY A 25 -10.18 8.34 1.90
CA GLY A 25 -8.88 8.10 2.49
C GLY A 25 -8.60 6.64 2.78
N ASP A 26 -9.46 5.75 2.36
CA ASP A 26 -9.28 4.32 2.54
C ASP A 26 -8.59 3.70 1.33
N TRP A 27 -7.71 2.74 1.58
CA TRP A 27 -7.02 2.04 0.51
C TRP A 27 -7.92 0.95 -0.06
N GLN A 28 -8.08 0.97 -1.39
CA GLN A 28 -8.90 -0.02 -2.10
C GLN A 28 -8.00 -0.94 -2.91
N GLU A 29 -8.24 -2.25 -2.79
CA GLU A 29 -7.48 -3.24 -3.52
C GLU A 29 -8.06 -3.39 -4.92
N VAL A 30 -7.32 -2.88 -5.92
CA VAL A 30 -7.71 -3.05 -7.31
C VAL A 30 -7.64 -4.52 -7.68
N THR A 31 -6.64 -5.22 -7.16
CA THR A 31 -6.48 -6.66 -7.28
C THR A 31 -6.38 -7.23 -5.88
N GLU A 32 -7.06 -8.35 -5.61
CA GLU A 32 -7.03 -8.95 -4.29
C GLU A 32 -5.62 -9.29 -3.85
N LEU A 33 -5.27 -8.84 -2.65
CA LEU A 33 -3.95 -9.09 -2.09
C LEU A 33 -3.95 -10.36 -1.24
N THR A 34 -2.81 -11.06 -1.26
CA THR A 34 -2.61 -12.16 -0.33
C THR A 34 -2.36 -11.61 1.07
N GLU A 35 -2.41 -12.47 2.08
CA GLU A 35 -2.16 -12.06 3.46
C GLU A 35 -0.77 -11.46 3.61
N ASN A 36 0.25 -12.06 2.98
CA ASN A 36 1.62 -11.56 3.04
C ASN A 36 1.72 -10.18 2.40
N GLU A 37 1.01 -9.97 1.30
CA GLU A 37 1.01 -8.66 0.63
C GLU A 37 0.35 -7.59 1.50
N ARG A 38 -0.73 -7.94 2.18
CA ARG A 38 -1.39 -7.01 3.09
C ARG A 38 -0.51 -6.63 4.25
N LEU A 39 0.23 -7.58 4.79
CA LEU A 39 1.19 -7.31 5.87
C LEU A 39 2.31 -6.38 5.39
N ALA A 40 2.79 -6.59 4.17
CA ALA A 40 3.83 -5.74 3.60
C ALA A 40 3.33 -4.31 3.44
N VAL A 41 2.09 -4.13 2.97
CA VAL A 41 1.49 -2.80 2.84
C VAL A 41 1.31 -2.15 4.19
N ALA A 42 0.83 -2.89 5.18
CA ALA A 42 0.64 -2.35 6.52
C ALA A 42 1.96 -1.84 7.09
N ASN A 43 3.04 -2.61 6.95
CA ASN A 43 4.36 -2.20 7.42
C ASN A 43 4.84 -0.97 6.68
N PHE A 44 4.62 -0.90 5.37
CA PHE A 44 5.01 0.24 4.56
C PHE A 44 4.30 1.52 5.02
N LEU A 45 2.99 1.44 5.25
CA LEU A 45 2.20 2.59 5.67
C LEU A 45 2.61 3.07 7.07
N ILE A 46 2.84 2.14 7.97
CA ILE A 46 3.29 2.48 9.33
C ILE A 46 4.65 3.19 9.28
N THR A 47 5.57 2.67 8.49
CA THR A 47 6.90 3.26 8.35
C THR A 47 6.82 4.68 7.81
N ASN A 48 5.96 4.90 6.80
CA ASN A 48 5.81 6.23 6.23
C ASN A 48 5.15 7.21 7.20
N GLN A 49 4.22 6.75 8.01
CA GLN A 49 3.60 7.59 9.02
C GLN A 49 4.60 8.03 10.07
N LEU A 50 5.51 7.15 10.46
CA LEU A 50 6.56 7.50 11.42
C LEU A 50 7.51 8.55 10.87
N ILE A 51 7.75 8.53 9.58
CA ILE A 51 8.65 9.51 8.95
C ILE A 51 8.03 10.90 8.90
N THR A 52 6.72 11.00 8.84
CA THR A 52 6.04 12.28 8.70
C THR A 52 5.85 13.04 10.01
N ILE A 53 6.29 12.47 11.10
CA ILE A 53 6.26 13.15 12.38
C ILE A 53 7.47 14.10 12.46
#